data_364a7377f9f1a9e0c328e6c2b83f0373
#
_entry.id   364a7377f9f1a9e0c328e6c2b83f0373
#
_cell.length_a   1.000
_cell.length_b   1.000
_cell.length_c   1.000
_cell.angle_alpha   90.00
_cell.angle_beta   90.00
_cell.angle_gamma   90.00
#
_symmetry.space_group_name_H-M   'P 1'
#
loop_
_entity.id
_entity.type
_entity.pdbx_description
1 polymer ?
#
loop_
_entity_poly.entity_id
_entity_poly.type
_entity_poly.pdbx_seq_one_letter_code
_entity_poly.pdbx_strand_id
1 'polypeptide(L)'
;MKKYELTAESIVKFGRTLFRIKALVAFGDVEEGELGGFVEKEENLDQSGDAWVYGDAKVYGDAWVYGDAKVYGDAKVSGDARVYGDARVFGNAWVSGDAWVYGDAKVYG
;
A
#
# COMPACT_ATOMS: atom_id res chain seq x y z
N MET A 1 17.51 -7.89 1.43
CA MET A 1 16.92 -7.60 2.74
C MET A 1 15.52 -7.06 2.56
N LYS A 2 14.58 -7.59 3.31
CA LYS A 2 13.20 -7.11 3.21
C LYS A 2 13.05 -5.75 3.89
N LYS A 3 12.24 -4.90 3.28
CA LYS A 3 11.92 -3.59 3.80
C LYS A 3 10.83 -3.67 4.88
N TYR A 4 9.90 -4.61 4.74
CA TYR A 4 8.78 -4.77 5.66
C TYR A 4 8.36 -6.24 5.72
N GLU A 5 7.50 -6.54 6.69
CA GLU A 5 6.90 -7.86 6.81
C GLU A 5 5.41 -7.73 7.09
N LEU A 6 4.65 -8.77 6.79
CA LEU A 6 3.26 -8.87 7.16
C LEU A 6 3.22 -9.37 8.61
N THR A 7 2.46 -8.67 9.46
CA THR A 7 2.34 -9.05 10.87
C THR A 7 1.20 -10.03 11.06
N ALA A 8 1.06 -10.53 12.29
CA ALA A 8 -0.05 -11.40 12.64
C ALA A 8 -1.37 -10.65 12.81
N GLU A 9 -1.31 -9.32 12.90
CA GLU A 9 -2.53 -8.51 12.99
C GLU A 9 -3.23 -8.51 11.64
N SER A 10 -4.46 -8.98 11.62
CA SER A 10 -5.18 -9.11 10.35
C SER A 10 -6.64 -8.67 10.52
N ILE A 11 -7.24 -8.34 9.40
CA ILE A 11 -8.67 -8.01 9.31
C ILE A 11 -9.23 -8.77 8.13
N VAL A 12 -10.54 -9.00 8.16
CA VAL A 12 -11.24 -9.59 7.02
C VAL A 12 -12.13 -8.52 6.42
N LYS A 13 -11.87 -8.18 5.16
CA LYS A 13 -12.63 -7.20 4.41
C LYS A 13 -12.84 -7.71 3.00
N PHE A 14 -14.02 -7.48 2.45
CA PHE A 14 -14.31 -7.83 1.05
C PHE A 14 -14.07 -9.31 0.77
N GLY A 15 -14.32 -10.18 1.78
CA GLY A 15 -14.07 -11.61 1.64
C GLY A 15 -12.60 -12.00 1.61
N ARG A 16 -11.70 -11.12 2.00
CA ARG A 16 -10.25 -11.33 1.97
C ARG A 16 -9.64 -11.06 3.33
N THR A 17 -8.55 -11.76 3.63
CA THR A 17 -7.77 -11.49 4.85
C THR A 17 -6.63 -10.58 4.49
N LEU A 18 -6.56 -9.44 5.18
CA LEU A 18 -5.54 -8.42 4.97
C LEU A 18 -4.69 -8.32 6.23
N PHE A 19 -3.40 -8.13 6.06
CA PHE A 19 -2.43 -8.12 7.16
C PHE A 19 -1.80 -6.76 7.30
N ARG A 20 -1.69 -6.27 8.52
CA ARG A 20 -0.96 -5.04 8.81
C ARG A 20 0.52 -5.26 8.53
N ILE A 21 1.16 -4.27 7.92
CA ILE A 21 2.58 -4.35 7.61
C ILE A 21 3.39 -3.60 8.64
N LYS A 22 4.66 -3.98 8.79
CA LYS A 22 5.60 -3.38 9.73
C LYS A 22 6.94 -3.18 9.03
N ALA A 23 7.48 -1.97 9.12
CA ALA A 23 8.77 -1.67 8.51
C ALA A 23 9.90 -2.37 9.28
N LEU A 24 10.79 -3.00 8.55
CA LEU A 24 11.95 -3.68 9.14
C LEU A 24 13.19 -2.79 9.13
N VAL A 25 13.20 -1.75 8.31
CA VAL A 25 14.28 -0.77 8.21
C VAL A 25 13.64 0.61 8.00
N ALA A 26 14.41 1.65 8.24
CA ALA A 26 13.95 3.01 7.93
C ALA A 26 14.14 3.28 6.44
N PHE A 27 13.18 3.96 5.83
CA PHE A 27 13.26 4.40 4.43
C PHE A 27 12.26 5.53 4.22
N GLY A 28 12.57 6.45 3.30
CA GLY A 28 11.70 7.58 3.04
C GLY A 28 11.28 8.26 4.33
N ASP A 29 9.97 8.41 4.54
CA ASP A 29 9.42 9.00 5.75
C ASP A 29 9.07 7.94 6.81
N VAL A 30 9.45 6.70 6.59
CA VAL A 30 9.06 5.57 7.44
C VAL A 30 10.21 5.20 8.35
N GLU A 31 9.92 5.02 9.63
CA GLU A 31 10.92 4.62 10.62
C GLU A 31 10.89 3.10 10.82
N GLU A 32 12.03 2.56 11.22
CA GLU A 32 12.11 1.14 11.56
C GLU A 32 11.11 0.83 12.67
N GLY A 33 10.34 -0.24 12.49
CA GLY A 33 9.33 -0.65 13.45
C GLY A 33 7.96 0.01 13.26
N GLU A 34 7.87 0.97 12.35
CA GLU A 34 6.60 1.66 12.11
C GLU A 34 5.57 0.70 11.52
N LEU A 35 4.34 0.76 12.02
CA LEU A 35 3.24 -0.02 11.48
C LEU A 35 2.62 0.74 10.32
N GLY A 36 2.37 0.04 9.22
CA GLY A 36 1.72 0.61 8.06
C GLY A 36 0.26 0.20 7.96
N GLY A 37 -0.28 0.24 6.76
CA GLY A 37 -1.64 -0.18 6.49
C GLY A 37 -1.75 -1.69 6.32
N PHE A 38 -2.72 -2.11 5.49
CA PHE A 38 -3.03 -3.52 5.33
C PHE A 38 -2.82 -3.95 3.88
N VAL A 39 -2.20 -5.11 3.70
CA VAL A 39 -2.05 -5.73 2.37
C VAL A 39 -2.50 -7.18 2.45
N GLU A 40 -2.94 -7.73 1.33
CA GLU A 40 -3.35 -9.12 1.28
C GLU A 40 -2.14 -10.04 1.19
N LYS A 41 -1.11 -9.62 0.48
CA LYS A 41 0.08 -10.43 0.23
C LYS A 41 1.27 -9.52 0.00
N GLU A 42 2.46 -10.10 0.08
CA GLU A 42 3.69 -9.32 -0.04
C GLU A 42 3.82 -8.65 -1.41
N GLU A 43 3.29 -9.25 -2.46
CA GLU A 43 3.36 -8.69 -3.80
C GLU A 43 2.59 -7.39 -3.97
N ASN A 44 1.69 -7.06 -3.03
CA ASN A 44 0.91 -5.83 -3.10
C ASN A 44 1.76 -4.58 -2.91
N LEU A 45 2.88 -4.68 -2.20
CA LEU A 45 3.76 -3.54 -1.93
C LEU A 45 5.20 -3.96 -2.20
N ASP A 46 5.89 -3.20 -3.03
CA ASP A 46 7.25 -3.53 -3.42
C ASP A 46 8.20 -3.43 -2.22
N GLN A 47 9.17 -4.34 -2.17
CA GLN A 47 10.20 -4.33 -1.13
C GLN A 47 11.32 -3.33 -1.42
N SER A 48 11.43 -2.84 -2.63
CA SER A 48 12.41 -1.81 -2.98
C SER A 48 11.73 -0.46 -3.12
N GLY A 49 12.52 0.62 -3.19
CA GLY A 49 11.97 1.97 -3.27
C GLY A 49 11.39 2.41 -1.94
N ASP A 50 10.73 3.57 -1.94
CA ASP A 50 10.19 4.18 -0.73
C ASP A 50 8.66 4.09 -0.64
N ALA A 51 8.03 3.29 -1.50
CA ALA A 51 6.57 3.15 -1.48
C ALA A 51 6.09 2.60 -0.14
N TRP A 52 4.98 3.10 0.33
CA TRP A 52 4.43 2.67 1.60
C TRP A 52 2.91 2.81 1.62
N VAL A 53 2.29 1.94 2.41
CA VAL A 53 0.85 1.98 2.68
C VAL A 53 0.72 2.38 4.14
N TYR A 54 0.01 3.45 4.44
CA TYR A 54 -0.07 4.06 5.77
C TYR A 54 -1.43 3.85 6.42
N GLY A 55 -1.45 3.90 7.74
CA GLY A 55 -2.69 3.99 8.50
C GLY A 55 -3.65 2.85 8.22
N ASP A 56 -4.86 3.18 7.81
CA ASP A 56 -5.89 2.18 7.54
C ASP A 56 -6.09 1.93 6.03
N ALA A 57 -5.19 2.41 5.20
CA ALA A 57 -5.26 2.15 3.76
C ALA A 57 -5.07 0.67 3.47
N LYS A 58 -5.69 0.19 2.39
CA LYS A 58 -5.71 -1.23 2.07
C LYS A 58 -5.32 -1.45 0.63
N VAL A 59 -4.46 -2.44 0.40
CA VAL A 59 -4.05 -2.85 -0.95
C VAL A 59 -4.25 -4.36 -1.03
N TYR A 60 -5.03 -4.82 -2.00
CA TYR A 60 -5.36 -6.24 -2.06
C TYR A 60 -5.61 -6.67 -3.51
N GLY A 61 -5.96 -7.95 -3.69
CA GLY A 61 -6.05 -8.52 -5.01
C GLY A 61 -4.67 -8.64 -5.63
N ASP A 62 -4.56 -8.33 -6.90
CA ASP A 62 -3.28 -8.33 -7.62
C ASP A 62 -2.73 -6.91 -7.78
N ALA A 63 -3.23 -5.97 -6.99
CA ALA A 63 -2.76 -4.59 -7.04
C ALA A 63 -1.31 -4.49 -6.61
N TRP A 64 -0.61 -3.53 -7.17
CA TRP A 64 0.82 -3.37 -6.92
C TRP A 64 1.14 -1.90 -6.69
N VAL A 65 1.75 -1.61 -5.54
CA VAL A 65 2.21 -0.26 -5.18
C VAL A 65 3.73 -0.31 -5.14
N TYR A 66 4.40 0.53 -5.93
CA TYR A 66 5.86 0.49 -6.04
C TYR A 66 6.43 1.86 -6.36
N GLY A 67 7.77 1.93 -6.53
CA GLY A 67 8.46 3.20 -6.69
C GLY A 67 8.45 3.98 -5.40
N ASP A 68 8.02 5.23 -5.46
CA ASP A 68 7.92 6.11 -4.29
C ASP A 68 6.47 6.46 -3.97
N ALA A 69 5.53 5.65 -4.46
CA ALA A 69 4.10 5.92 -4.29
C ALA A 69 3.66 5.76 -2.84
N LYS A 70 2.63 6.50 -2.47
CA LYS A 70 2.09 6.47 -1.11
C LYS A 70 0.58 6.28 -1.16
N VAL A 71 0.09 5.35 -0.34
CA VAL A 71 -1.35 5.10 -0.18
C VAL A 71 -1.66 5.31 1.29
N TYR A 72 -2.58 6.24 1.61
CA TYR A 72 -2.84 6.59 3.01
C TYR A 72 -4.28 7.01 3.22
N GLY A 73 -4.60 7.36 4.46
CA GLY A 73 -5.98 7.62 4.85
C GLY A 73 -6.77 6.32 4.85
N ASP A 74 -7.97 6.37 4.29
CA ASP A 74 -8.84 5.19 4.15
C ASP A 74 -8.87 4.69 2.71
N ALA A 75 -7.86 5.02 1.91
CA ALA A 75 -7.82 4.67 0.49
C ALA A 75 -7.71 3.16 0.29
N LYS A 76 -8.21 2.70 -0.85
CA LYS A 76 -8.18 1.28 -1.22
C LYS A 76 -7.65 1.13 -2.64
N VAL A 77 -6.74 0.19 -2.83
CA VAL A 77 -6.19 -0.14 -4.15
C VAL A 77 -6.39 -1.64 -4.35
N SER A 78 -7.07 -2.03 -5.40
CA SER A 78 -7.45 -3.42 -5.59
C SER A 78 -7.49 -3.82 -7.06
N GLY A 79 -7.92 -5.05 -7.32
CA GLY A 79 -7.97 -5.59 -8.68
C GLY A 79 -6.57 -5.76 -9.23
N ASP A 80 -6.36 -5.33 -10.47
CA ASP A 80 -5.04 -5.35 -11.12
C ASP A 80 -4.43 -3.95 -11.18
N ALA A 81 -4.87 -3.04 -10.31
CA ALA A 81 -4.43 -1.65 -10.34
C ALA A 81 -2.96 -1.52 -9.97
N ARG A 82 -2.32 -0.49 -10.51
CA ARG A 82 -0.91 -0.20 -10.20
C ARG A 82 -0.78 1.26 -9.79
N VAL A 83 -0.05 1.49 -8.71
CA VAL A 83 0.22 2.84 -8.21
C VAL A 83 1.75 2.94 -8.06
N TYR A 84 2.37 3.86 -8.81
CA TYR A 84 3.82 3.92 -8.84
C TYR A 84 4.30 5.34 -9.16
N GLY A 85 5.62 5.50 -9.29
CA GLY A 85 6.22 6.81 -9.43
C GLY A 85 6.10 7.56 -8.12
N ASP A 86 5.75 8.83 -8.16
CA ASP A 86 5.51 9.65 -6.98
C ASP A 86 4.02 9.82 -6.70
N ALA A 87 3.18 8.92 -7.21
CA ALA A 87 1.74 9.01 -7.09
C ALA A 87 1.27 8.88 -5.65
N ARG A 88 0.14 9.50 -5.34
CA ARG A 88 -0.47 9.44 -4.02
C ARG A 88 -1.94 9.12 -4.14
N VAL A 89 -2.39 8.17 -3.34
CA VAL A 89 -3.80 7.78 -3.26
C VAL A 89 -4.20 7.92 -1.80
N PHE A 90 -5.20 8.74 -1.51
CA PHE A 90 -5.52 9.07 -0.11
C PHE A 90 -6.99 9.46 0.04
N GLY A 91 -7.33 9.84 1.27
CA GLY A 91 -8.73 10.14 1.62
C GLY A 91 -9.53 8.85 1.56
N ASN A 92 -10.69 8.90 0.90
CA ASN A 92 -11.53 7.72 0.71
C ASN A 92 -11.44 7.19 -0.72
N ALA A 93 -10.39 7.52 -1.45
CA ALA A 93 -10.24 7.13 -2.84
C ALA A 93 -10.19 5.61 -2.99
N TRP A 94 -10.69 5.14 -4.12
CA TRP A 94 -10.65 3.72 -4.44
C TRP A 94 -10.13 3.56 -5.86
N VAL A 95 -8.98 2.90 -6.00
CA VAL A 95 -8.37 2.62 -7.30
C VAL A 95 -8.52 1.13 -7.53
N SER A 96 -9.18 0.75 -8.60
CA SER A 96 -9.51 -0.67 -8.82
C SER A 96 -9.49 -1.01 -10.31
N GLY A 97 -9.82 -2.26 -10.61
CA GLY A 97 -9.82 -2.75 -11.99
C GLY A 97 -8.41 -2.75 -12.54
N ASP A 98 -8.26 -2.25 -13.77
CA ASP A 98 -6.96 -2.19 -14.44
C ASP A 98 -6.37 -0.78 -14.41
N ALA A 99 -6.77 0.06 -13.45
CA ALA A 99 -6.33 1.44 -13.38
C ALA A 99 -4.84 1.55 -13.07
N TRP A 100 -4.20 2.56 -13.64
CA TRP A 100 -2.81 2.88 -13.37
C TRP A 100 -2.75 4.33 -12.87
N VAL A 101 -2.09 4.54 -11.72
CA VAL A 101 -1.86 5.87 -11.14
C VAL A 101 -0.35 6.03 -11.04
N TYR A 102 0.20 7.04 -11.71
CA TYR A 102 1.65 7.16 -11.81
C TYR A 102 2.09 8.61 -11.95
N GLY A 103 3.39 8.83 -12.08
CA GLY A 103 3.96 10.16 -12.15
C GLY A 103 3.70 10.89 -10.84
N ASP A 104 3.25 12.13 -10.91
CA ASP A 104 2.91 12.92 -9.74
C ASP A 104 1.41 12.96 -9.48
N ALA A 105 0.68 11.98 -10.00
CA ALA A 105 -0.77 11.96 -9.88
C ALA A 105 -1.22 11.85 -8.42
N LYS A 106 -2.36 12.47 -8.13
CA LYS A 106 -3.00 12.37 -6.82
C LYS A 106 -4.44 11.95 -7.02
N VAL A 107 -4.84 10.90 -6.32
CA VAL A 107 -6.22 10.40 -6.35
C VAL A 107 -6.76 10.50 -4.93
N TYR A 108 -7.87 11.18 -4.77
CA TYR A 108 -8.46 11.39 -3.45
C TYR A 108 -9.96 11.52 -3.59
N GLY A 109 -10.64 11.42 -2.47
CA GLY A 109 -12.10 11.49 -2.53
C GLY A 109 -12.76 11.65 -1.20
#